data_79bbb220a13b72d5f2ce34ecff457529
#
_entry.id   79bbb220a13b72d5f2ce34ecff457529
#
_cell.length_a   1.000
_cell.length_b   1.000
_cell.length_c   1.000
_cell.angle_alpha   90.00
_cell.angle_beta   90.00
_cell.angle_gamma   90.00
#
_symmetry.space_group_name_H-M   'P 1'
#
loop_
_entity.id
_entity.type
_entity.pdbx_description
1 polymer ?
#
loop_
_entity_poly.entity_id
_entity_poly.type
_entity_poly.pdbx_seq_one_letter_code
_entity_poly.pdbx_strand_id
1 'polypeptide(L)'
;MKKITAIIKPFKLDEVRDALQEIDISGVTVTEAKGFGRQKGHTELYRGAEYNVDFLPKIVLDIVVDDDKCDKACEVITKSAYTGKIGDG
;
A
#
# COMPACT_ATOMS: atom_id res chain seq x y z
N MET A 1 11.99 -18.40 5.43
CA MET A 1 11.77 -17.13 4.73
C MET A 1 10.31 -16.94 4.38
N LYS A 2 9.85 -15.73 4.45
CA LYS A 2 8.48 -15.37 4.08
C LYS A 2 8.47 -14.19 3.13
N LYS A 3 7.48 -14.17 2.27
CA LYS A 3 7.27 -13.05 1.36
C LYS A 3 6.06 -12.26 1.83
N ILE A 4 6.24 -10.94 1.94
CA ILE A 4 5.16 -10.02 2.25
C ILE A 4 4.81 -9.27 0.99
N THR A 5 3.54 -9.26 0.63
CA THR A 5 3.04 -8.42 -0.44
C THR A 5 2.13 -7.38 0.18
N ALA A 6 2.47 -6.11 -0.01
CA ALA A 6 1.68 -5.00 0.51
C ALA A 6 1.25 -4.10 -0.63
N ILE A 7 -0.01 -3.69 -0.59
CA ILE A 7 -0.55 -2.75 -1.57
C ILE A 7 -0.85 -1.46 -0.83
N ILE A 8 -0.21 -0.37 -1.25
CA ILE A 8 -0.27 0.91 -0.55
C ILE A 8 -0.59 2.04 -1.52
N LYS A 9 -0.95 3.18 -0.98
CA LYS A 9 -1.07 4.39 -1.79
C LYS A 9 0.31 4.90 -2.21
N PRO A 10 0.45 5.44 -3.43
CA PRO A 10 1.75 5.93 -3.91
C PRO A 10 2.41 6.95 -3.00
N PHE A 11 1.63 7.85 -2.40
CA PHE A 11 2.20 8.89 -1.54
C PHE A 11 2.72 8.38 -0.20
N LYS A 12 2.47 7.11 0.11
CA LYS A 12 2.98 6.48 1.33
C LYS A 12 4.29 5.72 1.11
N LEU A 13 4.74 5.60 -0.13
CA LEU A 13 5.91 4.78 -0.45
C LEU A 13 7.15 5.18 0.33
N ASP A 14 7.47 6.48 0.36
CA ASP A 14 8.68 6.94 1.04
C ASP A 14 8.63 6.67 2.55
N GLU A 15 7.48 6.90 3.17
CA GLU A 15 7.30 6.62 4.60
C GLU A 15 7.49 5.14 4.92
N VAL A 16 6.90 4.27 4.09
CA VAL A 16 7.01 2.82 4.29
C VAL A 16 8.45 2.36 4.09
N ARG A 17 9.10 2.86 3.03
CA ARG A 17 10.50 2.54 2.76
C ARG A 17 11.39 2.92 3.94
N ASP A 18 11.26 4.15 4.42
CA ASP A 18 12.07 4.63 5.53
C ASP A 18 11.84 3.82 6.80
N ALA A 19 10.58 3.49 7.08
CA ALA A 19 10.23 2.69 8.25
C ALA A 19 10.82 1.26 8.17
N LEU A 20 10.82 0.66 6.97
CA LEU A 20 11.43 -0.65 6.77
C LEU A 20 12.95 -0.61 6.93
N GLN A 21 13.59 0.45 6.46
CA GLN A 21 15.04 0.61 6.63
C GLN A 21 15.43 0.72 8.10
N GLU A 22 14.61 1.33 8.93
CA GLU A 22 14.86 1.44 10.37
C GLU A 22 14.91 0.08 11.06
N ILE A 23 14.29 -0.94 10.51
CA ILE A 23 14.34 -2.30 11.03
C ILE A 23 15.21 -3.23 10.18
N ASP A 24 16.14 -2.65 9.42
CA ASP A 24 17.13 -3.36 8.60
C ASP A 24 16.50 -4.23 7.49
N ILE A 25 15.42 -3.79 6.92
CA ILE A 25 14.82 -4.43 5.75
C ILE A 25 15.06 -3.51 4.55
N SER A 26 15.82 -3.99 3.58
CA SER A 26 16.17 -3.21 2.40
C SER A 26 15.82 -3.87 1.06
N GLY A 27 15.58 -5.16 1.05
CA GLY A 27 15.24 -5.89 -0.18
C GLY A 27 13.76 -5.75 -0.53
N VAL A 28 13.39 -4.62 -1.12
CA VAL A 28 12.01 -4.32 -1.46
C VAL A 28 11.88 -4.12 -2.96
N THR A 29 10.96 -4.83 -3.57
CA THR A 29 10.61 -4.63 -4.99
C THR A 29 9.34 -3.81 -5.06
N VAL A 30 9.37 -2.76 -5.86
CA VAL A 30 8.27 -1.82 -6.02
C VAL A 30 7.69 -1.94 -7.41
N THR A 31 6.38 -2.12 -7.50
CA THR A 31 5.67 -2.18 -8.77
C THR A 31 4.51 -1.20 -8.75
N GLU A 32 4.38 -0.42 -9.80
CA GLU A 32 3.22 0.43 -9.97
C GLU A 32 2.04 -0.42 -10.45
N ALA A 33 0.88 -0.17 -9.87
CA ALA A 33 -0.32 -0.93 -10.18
C ALA A 33 -1.54 -0.03 -10.16
N LYS A 34 -2.64 -0.56 -10.62
CA LYS A 34 -3.94 0.08 -10.51
C LYS A 34 -4.88 -0.88 -9.81
N GLY A 35 -5.68 -0.36 -8.91
CA GLY A 35 -6.63 -1.18 -8.19
C GLY A 35 -7.99 -0.52 -8.13
N PHE A 36 -9.01 -1.34 -8.01
CA PHE A 36 -10.33 -0.85 -7.66
C PHE A 36 -10.88 -1.71 -6.55
N GLY A 37 -11.80 -1.16 -5.79
CA GLY A 37 -12.33 -1.90 -4.67
C GLY A 37 -13.23 -1.04 -3.81
N ARG A 38 -13.01 -1.10 -2.52
CA ARG A 38 -13.95 -0.54 -1.55
C ARG A 38 -13.79 0.95 -1.25
N GLN A 39 -13.42 1.75 -2.24
CA GLN A 39 -13.43 3.20 -2.07
C GLN A 39 -14.87 3.70 -2.17
N LYS A 40 -15.67 3.32 -1.21
CA LYS A 40 -17.07 3.75 -1.16
C LYS A 40 -17.15 5.26 -1.05
N GLY A 41 -18.04 5.86 -1.81
CA GLY A 41 -18.18 7.30 -1.85
C GLY A 41 -17.17 7.99 -2.74
N HIS A 42 -16.27 7.25 -3.35
CA HIS A 42 -15.33 7.79 -4.32
C HIS A 42 -15.99 7.85 -5.70
N THR A 43 -17.08 8.60 -5.74
CA THR A 43 -17.81 8.88 -6.96
C THR A 43 -17.53 10.30 -7.35
N GLU A 44 -17.26 10.54 -8.60
CA GLU A 44 -17.05 11.88 -9.11
C GLU A 44 -18.20 12.26 -10.03
N LEU A 45 -18.63 13.52 -9.93
CA LEU A 45 -19.58 14.10 -10.86
C LEU A 45 -18.81 14.70 -12.02
N TYR A 46 -19.12 14.26 -13.19
CA TYR A 46 -18.53 14.80 -14.40
C TYR A 46 -19.65 15.10 -15.39
N ARG A 47 -19.80 16.37 -15.78
CA ARG A 47 -20.85 16.81 -16.70
C ARG A 47 -22.26 16.39 -16.25
N GLY A 48 -22.49 16.42 -14.93
CA GLY A 48 -23.77 16.07 -14.36
C GLY A 48 -24.06 14.59 -14.24
N ALA A 49 -23.13 13.73 -14.58
CA ALA A 49 -23.25 12.29 -14.41
C ALA A 49 -22.29 11.80 -13.34
N GLU A 50 -22.73 10.83 -12.56
CA GLU A 50 -21.86 10.16 -11.59
C GLU A 50 -20.98 9.14 -12.29
N TYR A 51 -19.70 9.22 -12.00
CA TYR A 51 -18.74 8.21 -12.45
C TYR A 51 -18.12 7.55 -11.24
N ASN A 52 -18.12 6.25 -11.23
CA ASN A 52 -17.33 5.50 -10.28
C ASN A 52 -15.87 5.55 -10.75
N VAL A 53 -14.97 5.85 -9.85
CA VAL A 53 -13.56 5.76 -10.13
C VAL A 53 -13.19 4.28 -10.03
N ASP A 54 -13.13 3.62 -11.18
CA ASP A 54 -12.92 2.18 -11.21
C ASP A 54 -11.50 1.79 -10.83
N PHE A 55 -10.51 2.56 -11.30
CA PHE A 55 -9.11 2.24 -11.06
C PHE A 55 -8.38 3.42 -10.48
N LEU A 56 -7.67 3.17 -9.39
CA LEU A 56 -6.82 4.15 -8.74
C LEU A 56 -5.38 3.64 -8.72
N PRO A 57 -4.41 4.56 -8.79
CA PRO A 57 -3.01 4.15 -8.71
C PRO A 57 -2.70 3.56 -7.33
N LYS A 58 -1.93 2.50 -7.35
CA LYS A 58 -1.44 1.79 -6.16
C LYS A 58 0.01 1.44 -6.37
N ILE A 59 0.68 1.16 -5.26
CA ILE A 59 2.02 0.60 -5.27
C ILE A 59 1.96 -0.78 -4.65
N VAL A 60 2.57 -1.75 -5.30
CA VAL A 60 2.74 -3.09 -4.76
C VAL A 60 4.17 -3.21 -4.28
N LEU A 61 4.33 -3.58 -3.02
CA LEU A 61 5.62 -3.86 -2.42
C LEU A 61 5.74 -5.36 -2.20
N ASP A 62 6.82 -5.95 -2.70
CA ASP A 62 7.16 -7.34 -2.43
C ASP A 62 8.45 -7.38 -1.63
N ILE A 63 8.40 -8.00 -0.47
CA ILE A 63 9.49 -8.02 0.49
C ILE A 63 9.70 -9.45 0.95
N VAL A 64 10.94 -9.93 0.87
CA VAL A 64 11.30 -11.24 1.39
C VAL A 64 12.05 -11.02 2.71
N VAL A 65 11.57 -11.65 3.77
CA VAL A 65 12.12 -11.48 5.11
C VAL A 65 12.33 -12.83 5.78
N ASP A 66 13.21 -12.86 6.77
CA ASP A 66 13.32 -14.02 7.65
C ASP A 66 12.04 -14.18 8.47
N ASP A 67 11.73 -15.42 8.83
CA ASP A 67 10.49 -15.72 9.54
C ASP A 67 10.33 -14.89 10.83
N ASP A 68 11.43 -14.66 11.53
CA ASP A 68 11.42 -13.91 12.80
C ASP A 68 11.18 -12.41 12.61
N LYS A 69 11.33 -11.89 11.40
CA LYS A 69 11.10 -10.47 11.10
C LYS A 69 9.73 -10.21 10.47
N CYS A 70 9.01 -11.25 10.10
CA CYS A 70 7.77 -11.11 9.35
C CYS A 70 6.72 -10.27 10.10
N ASP A 71 6.48 -10.60 11.36
CA ASP A 71 5.46 -9.90 12.15
C ASP A 71 5.82 -8.43 12.36
N LYS A 72 7.09 -8.16 12.63
CA LYS A 72 7.55 -6.78 12.81
C LYS A 72 7.43 -5.98 11.53
N ALA A 73 7.79 -6.58 10.40
CA ALA A 73 7.68 -5.93 9.10
C ALA A 73 6.22 -5.61 8.78
N CYS A 74 5.32 -6.54 9.01
CA CYS A 74 3.89 -6.30 8.79
C CYS A 74 3.36 -5.17 9.67
N GLU A 75 3.76 -5.12 10.93
CA GLU A 75 3.37 -4.06 11.85
C GLU A 75 3.85 -2.70 11.36
N VAL A 76 5.11 -2.61 10.96
CA VAL A 76 5.71 -1.37 10.46
C VAL A 76 5.02 -0.88 9.20
N ILE A 77 4.74 -1.79 8.27
CA ILE A 77 4.04 -1.44 7.02
C ILE A 77 2.63 -0.94 7.34
N THR A 78 1.92 -1.63 8.20
CA THR A 78 0.55 -1.28 8.57
C THR A 78 0.49 0.13 9.18
N LYS A 79 1.43 0.46 10.05
CA LYS A 79 1.47 1.78 10.66
C LYS A 79 1.87 2.88 9.70
N SER A 80 2.92 2.65 8.91
CA SER A 80 3.46 3.68 8.02
C SER A 80 2.59 3.93 6.79
N ALA A 81 1.83 2.93 6.35
CA ALA A 81 0.94 3.06 5.19
C ALA A 81 -0.48 3.50 5.56
N TYR A 82 -0.78 3.63 6.84
CA TYR A 82 -2.12 3.93 7.30
C TYR A 82 -2.60 5.31 6.87
N THR A 83 -3.78 5.37 6.25
CA THR A 83 -4.41 6.62 5.84
C THR A 83 -5.74 6.87 6.53
N GLY A 84 -6.32 5.86 7.17
CA GLY A 84 -7.65 5.93 7.77
C GLY A 84 -8.80 5.79 6.80
N LYS A 85 -8.51 5.58 5.51
CA LYS A 85 -9.53 5.43 4.48
C LYS A 85 -9.65 3.99 4.02
N ILE A 86 -10.88 3.52 3.86
CA ILE A 86 -11.14 2.19 3.34
C ILE A 86 -10.62 2.08 1.91
N GLY A 87 -9.90 1.00 1.64
CA GLY A 87 -9.38 0.73 0.30
C GLY A 87 -8.03 1.33 0.01
N ASP A 88 -7.41 2.01 0.97
CA ASP A 88 -6.09 2.61 0.76
C ASP A 88 -4.93 1.65 1.04
N GLY A 89 -5.20 0.46 1.43
CA GLY A 89 -4.14 -0.51 1.67
C GLY A 89 -4.33 -1.36 2.88
#